data_cc5b72d36ba2cbcf50dd4993676f8158
#
_entry.id   cc5b72d36ba2cbcf50dd4993676f8158
#
_cell.length_a   1.000
_cell.length_b   1.000
_cell.length_c   1.000
_cell.angle_alpha   90.00
_cell.angle_beta   90.00
_cell.angle_gamma   90.00
#
_symmetry.space_group_name_H-M   'P 1'
#
loop_
_entity.id
_entity.type
_entity.pdbx_description
1 polymer ?
#
loop_
_entity_poly.entity_id
_entity_poly.type
_entity_poly.pdbx_seq_one_letter_code
_entity_poly.pdbx_strand_id
1 'polypeptide(L)'
;AKILKNAGVMARFVLVGTLDPDNPSSLSEHELMHWADEGVVELWGQRPDMYQALAESQIVVLPSYREGLPKILIEAAACGRVVVTTDVPGCRDAILPGITGFLVPVCDDQALAENILQLLENRVLCESMGKAGRVFAERVFDVRQVVEKHLQIYNELLEKVK
;
A
#
# COMPACT_ATOMS: atom_id res chain seq x y z
N ALA A 1 -10.66 8.12 -6.13
CA ALA A 1 -11.19 9.26 -5.37
C ALA A 1 -12.39 9.90 -6.07
N LYS A 2 -12.26 10.40 -7.31
CA LYS A 2 -13.36 11.08 -8.05
C LYS A 2 -14.63 10.24 -8.16
N ILE A 3 -14.52 8.95 -8.48
CA ILE A 3 -15.67 8.03 -8.56
C ILE A 3 -16.44 8.01 -7.24
N LEU A 4 -15.74 7.83 -6.13
CA LEU A 4 -16.33 7.76 -4.79
C LEU A 4 -16.92 9.10 -4.35
N LYS A 5 -16.22 10.20 -4.62
CA LYS A 5 -16.73 11.55 -4.36
C LYS A 5 -18.03 11.84 -5.13
N ASN A 6 -18.07 11.48 -6.41
CA ASN A 6 -19.27 11.64 -7.26
C ASN A 6 -20.45 10.76 -6.81
N ALA A 7 -20.14 9.62 -6.20
CA ALA A 7 -21.13 8.75 -5.55
C ALA A 7 -21.58 9.24 -4.17
N GLY A 8 -21.09 10.40 -3.70
CA GLY A 8 -21.46 10.98 -2.39
C GLY A 8 -20.78 10.32 -1.20
N VAL A 9 -19.72 9.55 -1.40
CA VAL A 9 -18.97 8.89 -0.32
C VAL A 9 -18.15 9.93 0.45
N MET A 10 -18.39 10.00 1.75
CA MET A 10 -17.65 10.89 2.66
C MET A 10 -16.36 10.22 3.13
N ALA A 11 -15.27 10.44 2.40
CA ALA A 11 -13.94 9.94 2.74
C ALA A 11 -12.88 10.99 2.40
N ARG A 12 -11.79 10.99 3.16
CA ARG A 12 -10.59 11.78 2.87
C ARG A 12 -9.63 10.93 2.07
N PHE A 13 -9.18 11.44 0.94
CA PHE A 13 -8.17 10.81 0.10
C PHE A 13 -6.90 11.63 0.20
N VAL A 14 -5.81 11.00 0.62
CA VAL A 14 -4.53 11.66 0.86
C VAL A 14 -3.48 11.06 -0.06
N LEU A 15 -2.77 11.91 -0.78
CA LEU A 15 -1.58 11.55 -1.56
C LEU A 15 -0.34 11.91 -0.75
N VAL A 16 0.51 10.91 -0.53
CA VAL A 16 1.78 11.05 0.19
C VAL A 16 2.93 10.76 -0.77
N GLY A 17 3.86 11.67 -0.87
CA GLY A 17 5.00 11.57 -1.77
C GLY A 17 5.29 12.88 -2.49
N THR A 18 6.32 12.86 -3.32
CA THR A 18 6.69 13.96 -4.20
C THR A 18 6.62 13.52 -5.65
N LEU A 19 6.51 14.48 -6.53
CA LEU A 19 6.68 14.26 -7.96
C LEU A 19 8.08 13.73 -8.26
N ASP A 20 8.15 12.79 -9.18
CA ASP A 20 9.40 12.31 -9.76
C ASP A 20 9.53 12.87 -11.18
N PRO A 21 10.26 13.99 -11.37
CA PRO A 21 10.38 14.65 -12.66
C PRO A 21 11.13 13.81 -13.70
N ASP A 22 11.95 12.85 -13.26
CA ASP A 22 12.71 11.97 -14.14
C ASP A 22 11.89 10.75 -14.61
N ASN A 23 10.71 10.54 -14.04
CA ASN A 23 9.81 9.47 -14.42
C ASN A 23 8.80 9.96 -15.49
N PRO A 24 8.86 9.46 -16.73
CA PRO A 24 7.95 9.90 -17.80
C PRO A 24 6.47 9.55 -17.54
N SER A 25 6.21 8.67 -16.59
CA SER A 25 4.84 8.30 -16.14
C SER A 25 4.40 9.08 -14.90
N SER A 26 5.21 10.04 -14.42
CA SER A 26 4.84 10.88 -13.29
C SER A 26 3.70 11.82 -13.68
N LEU A 27 2.80 12.05 -12.72
CA LEU A 27 1.78 13.08 -12.88
C LEU A 27 2.43 14.47 -12.92
N SER A 28 1.83 15.39 -13.65
CA SER A 28 2.25 16.78 -13.61
C SER A 28 1.83 17.46 -12.30
N GLU A 29 2.59 18.45 -11.88
CA GLU A 29 2.23 19.28 -10.72
C GLU A 29 0.87 19.95 -10.92
N HIS A 30 0.58 20.41 -12.14
CA HIS A 30 -0.69 21.02 -12.49
C HIS A 30 -1.88 20.07 -12.28
N GLU A 31 -1.76 18.79 -12.65
CA GLU A 31 -2.83 17.80 -12.43
C GLU A 31 -3.05 17.54 -10.94
N LEU A 32 -1.98 17.42 -10.16
CA LEU A 32 -2.08 17.20 -8.72
C LEU A 32 -2.73 18.40 -8.01
N MET A 33 -2.31 19.62 -8.34
CA MET A 33 -2.89 20.84 -7.77
C MET A 33 -4.36 20.97 -8.15
N HIS A 34 -4.73 20.68 -9.40
CA HIS A 34 -6.10 20.69 -9.86
C HIS A 34 -6.99 19.72 -9.04
N TRP A 35 -6.53 18.51 -8.76
CA TRP A 35 -7.28 17.55 -7.93
C TRP A 35 -7.40 17.99 -6.47
N ALA A 36 -6.38 18.68 -5.95
CA ALA A 36 -6.43 19.24 -4.61
C ALA A 36 -7.41 20.41 -4.53
N ASP A 37 -7.39 21.31 -5.51
CA ASP A 37 -8.30 22.47 -5.60
C ASP A 37 -9.76 22.04 -5.77
N GLU A 38 -10.00 20.97 -6.51
CA GLU A 38 -11.32 20.33 -6.60
C GLU A 38 -11.71 19.60 -5.28
N GLY A 39 -10.83 19.52 -4.29
CA GLY A 39 -11.05 18.79 -3.05
C GLY A 39 -11.25 17.29 -3.26
N VAL A 40 -10.62 16.73 -4.31
CA VAL A 40 -10.63 15.26 -4.58
C VAL A 40 -9.62 14.56 -3.71
N VAL A 41 -8.46 15.19 -3.48
CA VAL A 41 -7.37 14.67 -2.67
C VAL A 41 -6.75 15.78 -1.81
N GLU A 42 -6.12 15.37 -0.72
CA GLU A 42 -5.22 16.19 0.07
C GLU A 42 -3.78 15.83 -0.29
N LEU A 43 -2.91 16.81 -0.47
CA LEU A 43 -1.49 16.60 -0.76
C LEU A 43 -0.68 16.77 0.53
N TRP A 44 -0.08 15.71 1.02
CA TRP A 44 0.76 15.76 2.24
C TRP A 44 2.25 15.87 1.95
N GLY A 45 2.65 15.82 0.67
CA GLY A 45 4.06 15.86 0.29
C GLY A 45 4.86 14.66 0.81
N GLN A 46 6.17 14.80 0.85
CA GLN A 46 7.05 13.77 1.38
C GLN A 46 6.97 13.75 2.92
N ARG A 47 6.77 12.55 3.48
CA ARG A 47 6.66 12.34 4.92
C ARG A 47 7.83 11.49 5.44
N PRO A 48 8.70 12.05 6.30
CA PRO A 48 9.74 11.26 6.97
C PRO A 48 9.16 10.34 8.05
N ASP A 49 7.98 10.67 8.55
CA ASP A 49 7.22 9.99 9.59
C ASP A 49 6.09 9.11 9.00
N MET A 50 6.41 8.30 7.99
CA MET A 50 5.41 7.50 7.26
C MET A 50 4.55 6.63 8.18
N TYR A 51 5.11 6.12 9.28
CA TYR A 51 4.36 5.32 10.25
C TYR A 51 3.20 6.10 10.89
N GLN A 52 3.34 7.42 11.09
CA GLN A 52 2.24 8.25 11.59
C GLN A 52 1.15 8.42 10.54
N ALA A 53 1.53 8.71 9.28
CA ALA A 53 0.58 8.78 8.18
C ALA A 53 -0.20 7.48 8.02
N LEU A 54 0.46 6.33 8.13
CA LEU A 54 -0.17 5.01 8.12
C LEU A 54 -1.09 4.82 9.33
N ALA A 55 -0.68 5.26 10.52
CA ALA A 55 -1.49 5.15 11.73
C ALA A 55 -2.78 5.99 11.66
N GLU A 56 -2.75 7.12 10.97
CA GLU A 56 -3.92 7.98 10.73
C GLU A 56 -4.83 7.46 9.60
N SER A 57 -4.33 6.57 8.73
CA SER A 57 -5.12 6.00 7.65
C SER A 57 -5.97 4.81 8.11
N GLN A 58 -7.04 4.53 7.39
CA GLN A 58 -7.82 3.30 7.53
C GLN A 58 -7.46 2.29 6.45
N ILE A 59 -7.29 2.77 5.23
CA ILE A 59 -7.01 1.99 4.02
C ILE A 59 -5.77 2.57 3.37
N VAL A 60 -4.85 1.72 2.95
CA VAL A 60 -3.68 2.11 2.15
C VAL A 60 -3.88 1.62 0.73
N VAL A 61 -3.72 2.54 -0.23
CA VAL A 61 -3.95 2.26 -1.64
C VAL A 61 -2.67 2.48 -2.44
N LEU A 62 -2.24 1.46 -3.19
CA LEU A 62 -1.08 1.52 -4.07
C LEU A 62 -1.45 0.99 -5.47
N PRO A 63 -1.89 1.85 -6.41
CA PRO A 63 -2.33 1.44 -7.75
C PRO A 63 -1.17 1.42 -8.74
N SER A 64 -0.11 0.67 -8.46
CA SER A 64 1.10 0.62 -9.27
C SER A 64 0.97 -0.25 -10.51
N TYR A 65 1.68 0.12 -11.57
CA TYR A 65 1.82 -0.70 -12.79
C TYR A 65 2.88 -1.79 -12.66
N ARG A 66 3.89 -1.57 -11.82
CA ARG A 66 5.00 -2.50 -11.60
C ARG A 66 5.61 -2.26 -10.23
N GLU A 67 5.83 -3.34 -9.50
CA GLU A 67 6.51 -3.32 -8.21
C GLU A 67 7.42 -4.54 -8.08
N GLY A 68 8.56 -4.37 -7.38
CA GLY A 68 9.39 -5.48 -6.94
C GLY A 68 8.81 -6.12 -5.68
N LEU A 69 8.95 -5.41 -4.55
CA LEU A 69 8.26 -5.70 -3.28
C LEU A 69 8.03 -4.35 -2.58
N PRO A 70 6.83 -3.77 -2.69
CA PRO A 70 6.58 -2.41 -2.22
C PRO A 70 6.57 -2.34 -0.68
N LYS A 71 7.58 -1.70 -0.11
CA LYS A 71 7.73 -1.54 1.35
C LYS A 71 6.50 -0.95 2.00
N ILE A 72 5.85 0.00 1.33
CA ILE A 72 4.66 0.69 1.87
C ILE A 72 3.52 -0.28 2.19
N LEU A 73 3.34 -1.36 1.42
CA LEU A 73 2.31 -2.36 1.69
C LEU A 73 2.65 -3.20 2.93
N ILE A 74 3.95 -3.53 3.10
CA ILE A 74 4.44 -4.24 4.29
C ILE A 74 4.31 -3.35 5.53
N GLU A 75 4.67 -2.08 5.41
CA GLU A 75 4.55 -1.09 6.49
C GLU A 75 3.09 -0.83 6.86
N ALA A 76 2.19 -0.74 5.87
CA ALA A 76 0.75 -0.65 6.10
C ALA A 76 0.23 -1.87 6.87
N ALA A 77 0.59 -3.07 6.43
CA ALA A 77 0.24 -4.31 7.11
C ALA A 77 0.81 -4.33 8.55
N ALA A 78 2.07 -3.92 8.74
CA ALA A 78 2.70 -3.80 10.05
C ALA A 78 2.00 -2.78 10.96
N CYS A 79 1.37 -1.74 10.40
CA CYS A 79 0.52 -0.80 11.14
C CYS A 79 -0.93 -1.29 11.31
N GLY A 80 -1.25 -2.51 10.88
CA GLY A 80 -2.60 -3.07 10.95
C GLY A 80 -3.59 -2.37 10.01
N ARG A 81 -3.10 -1.84 8.89
CA ARG A 81 -3.94 -1.19 7.86
C ARG A 81 -4.26 -2.19 6.75
N VAL A 82 -5.51 -2.16 6.31
CA VAL A 82 -5.92 -2.93 5.13
C VAL A 82 -5.37 -2.28 3.87
N VAL A 83 -5.05 -3.10 2.88
CA VAL A 83 -4.44 -2.66 1.63
C VAL A 83 -5.37 -2.94 0.46
N VAL A 84 -5.45 -1.98 -0.48
CA VAL A 84 -5.98 -2.20 -1.83
C VAL A 84 -4.89 -1.85 -2.83
N THR A 85 -4.51 -2.81 -3.66
CA THR A 85 -3.40 -2.65 -4.60
C THR A 85 -3.66 -3.38 -5.91
N THR A 86 -2.85 -3.11 -6.92
CA THR A 86 -2.97 -3.73 -8.24
C THR A 86 -2.39 -5.14 -8.26
N ASP A 87 -2.95 -5.97 -9.13
CA ASP A 87 -2.55 -7.37 -9.33
C ASP A 87 -1.27 -7.48 -10.17
N VAL A 88 -0.15 -7.07 -9.58
CA VAL A 88 1.21 -7.18 -10.14
C VAL A 88 2.11 -8.01 -9.23
N PRO A 89 3.21 -8.62 -9.72
CA PRO A 89 3.99 -9.59 -8.95
C PRO A 89 4.35 -9.15 -7.54
N GLY A 90 5.05 -8.03 -7.37
CA GLY A 90 5.47 -7.58 -6.05
C GLY A 90 4.32 -7.21 -5.09
N CYS A 91 3.18 -6.78 -5.62
CA CYS A 91 2.00 -6.53 -4.81
C CYS A 91 1.34 -7.83 -4.33
N ARG A 92 1.33 -8.88 -5.19
CA ARG A 92 0.86 -10.24 -4.79
C ARG A 92 1.68 -10.82 -3.64
N ASP A 93 3.00 -10.56 -3.63
CA ASP A 93 3.89 -11.06 -2.59
C ASP A 93 3.73 -10.32 -1.26
N ALA A 94 3.23 -9.09 -1.31
CA ALA A 94 3.06 -8.22 -0.14
C ALA A 94 1.75 -8.45 0.63
N ILE A 95 0.75 -9.14 0.04
CA ILE A 95 -0.56 -9.35 0.67
C ILE A 95 -1.07 -10.78 0.47
N LEU A 96 -2.02 -11.17 1.29
CA LEU A 96 -2.86 -12.36 1.09
C LEU A 96 -4.23 -11.88 0.57
N PRO A 97 -4.53 -12.07 -0.75
CA PRO A 97 -5.76 -11.56 -1.35
C PRO A 97 -7.04 -12.03 -0.65
N GLY A 98 -7.94 -11.11 -0.36
CA GLY A 98 -9.19 -11.39 0.36
C GLY A 98 -9.03 -11.62 1.88
N ILE A 99 -7.79 -11.68 2.39
CA ILE A 99 -7.49 -11.90 3.82
C ILE A 99 -6.85 -10.67 4.45
N THR A 100 -5.82 -10.10 3.81
CA THR A 100 -5.10 -8.93 4.34
C THR A 100 -5.33 -7.67 3.50
N GLY A 101 -5.99 -7.81 2.36
CA GLY A 101 -6.27 -6.74 1.42
C GLY A 101 -6.88 -7.26 0.13
N PHE A 102 -7.06 -6.36 -0.83
CA PHE A 102 -7.60 -6.67 -2.15
C PHE A 102 -6.60 -6.40 -3.26
N LEU A 103 -6.61 -7.27 -4.27
CA LEU A 103 -5.96 -7.06 -5.56
C LEU A 103 -7.00 -6.65 -6.60
N VAL A 104 -6.68 -5.63 -7.38
CA VAL A 104 -7.51 -5.18 -8.51
C VAL A 104 -6.72 -5.23 -9.81
N PRO A 105 -7.36 -5.40 -10.97
CA PRO A 105 -6.66 -5.31 -12.25
C PRO A 105 -5.94 -3.97 -12.42
N VAL A 106 -4.82 -3.97 -13.14
CA VAL A 106 -4.11 -2.74 -13.50
C VAL A 106 -5.01 -1.88 -14.40
N CYS A 107 -5.02 -0.57 -14.19
CA CYS A 107 -5.87 0.39 -14.92
C CYS A 107 -7.39 0.20 -14.74
N ASP A 108 -7.82 -0.51 -13.71
CA ASP A 108 -9.23 -0.68 -13.38
C ASP A 108 -9.59 0.21 -12.18
N ASP A 109 -9.89 1.46 -12.47
CA ASP A 109 -10.27 2.47 -11.47
C ASP A 109 -11.64 2.20 -10.85
N GLN A 110 -12.53 1.53 -11.59
CA GLN A 110 -13.83 1.12 -11.09
C GLN A 110 -13.70 0.00 -10.05
N ALA A 111 -12.95 -1.06 -10.34
CA ALA A 111 -12.69 -2.13 -9.38
C ALA A 111 -11.94 -1.61 -8.13
N LEU A 112 -11.01 -0.66 -8.32
CA LEU A 112 -10.32 0.00 -7.21
C LEU A 112 -11.31 0.76 -6.31
N ALA A 113 -12.21 1.55 -6.90
CA ALA A 113 -13.21 2.31 -6.17
C ALA A 113 -14.19 1.38 -5.43
N GLU A 114 -14.68 0.31 -6.06
CA GLU A 114 -15.59 -0.66 -5.45
C GLU A 114 -14.99 -1.34 -4.23
N ASN A 115 -13.72 -1.79 -4.31
CA ASN A 115 -13.05 -2.41 -3.17
C ASN A 115 -12.80 -1.42 -2.02
N ILE A 116 -12.46 -0.16 -2.32
CA ILE A 116 -12.35 0.88 -1.31
C ILE A 116 -13.72 1.13 -0.65
N LEU A 117 -14.78 1.25 -1.44
CA LEU A 117 -16.14 1.45 -0.94
C LEU A 117 -16.57 0.32 0.00
N GLN A 118 -16.35 -0.93 -0.39
CA GLN A 118 -16.64 -2.10 0.43
C GLN A 118 -15.98 -2.02 1.81
N LEU A 119 -14.73 -1.58 1.86
CA LEU A 119 -13.99 -1.42 3.13
C LEU A 119 -14.50 -0.23 3.96
N LEU A 120 -14.88 0.87 3.32
CA LEU A 120 -15.44 2.04 4.00
C LEU A 120 -16.81 1.75 4.62
N GLU A 121 -17.65 0.97 3.93
CA GLU A 121 -18.99 0.59 4.38
C GLU A 121 -18.96 -0.56 5.40
N ASN A 122 -17.90 -1.38 5.40
CA ASN A 122 -17.78 -2.53 6.31
C ASN A 122 -16.56 -2.38 7.24
N ARG A 123 -16.75 -1.63 8.31
CA ARG A 123 -15.71 -1.39 9.32
C ARG A 123 -15.17 -2.69 9.93
N VAL A 124 -16.01 -3.68 10.15
CA VAL A 124 -15.59 -4.98 10.73
C VAL A 124 -14.64 -5.70 9.78
N LEU A 125 -14.96 -5.72 8.48
CA LEU A 125 -14.11 -6.30 7.45
C LEU A 125 -12.76 -5.54 7.39
N CYS A 126 -12.81 -4.21 7.34
CA CYS A 126 -11.61 -3.36 7.30
C CYS A 126 -10.68 -3.64 8.48
N GLU A 127 -11.21 -3.68 9.71
CA GLU A 127 -10.43 -3.96 10.92
C GLU A 127 -9.91 -5.41 10.96
N SER A 128 -10.70 -6.38 10.52
CA SER A 128 -10.30 -7.80 10.51
C SER A 128 -9.16 -8.05 9.52
N MET A 129 -9.26 -7.48 8.31
CA MET A 129 -8.20 -7.57 7.30
C MET A 129 -6.92 -6.85 7.75
N GLY A 130 -7.04 -5.69 8.39
CA GLY A 130 -5.88 -4.97 8.94
C GLY A 130 -5.17 -5.78 10.03
N LYS A 131 -5.91 -6.42 10.95
CA LYS A 131 -5.34 -7.31 11.96
C LYS A 131 -4.66 -8.53 11.34
N ALA A 132 -5.28 -9.15 10.35
CA ALA A 132 -4.68 -10.26 9.61
C ALA A 132 -3.39 -9.82 8.89
N GLY A 133 -3.39 -8.61 8.31
CA GLY A 133 -2.21 -7.99 7.71
C GLY A 133 -1.06 -7.84 8.70
N ARG A 134 -1.34 -7.37 9.92
CA ARG A 134 -0.33 -7.24 10.97
C ARG A 134 0.32 -8.59 11.31
N VAL A 135 -0.49 -9.62 11.51
CA VAL A 135 0.01 -10.97 11.79
C VAL A 135 0.84 -11.51 10.64
N PHE A 136 0.41 -11.28 9.40
CA PHE A 136 1.15 -11.67 8.20
C PHE A 136 2.50 -10.96 8.12
N ALA A 137 2.53 -9.64 8.33
CA ALA A 137 3.76 -8.84 8.28
C ALA A 137 4.78 -9.31 9.33
N GLU A 138 4.35 -9.54 10.57
CA GLU A 138 5.21 -10.05 11.64
C GLU A 138 5.76 -11.44 11.35
N ARG A 139 4.97 -12.29 10.70
CA ARG A 139 5.37 -13.66 10.40
C ARG A 139 6.30 -13.77 9.19
N VAL A 140 6.14 -12.93 8.18
CA VAL A 140 6.80 -13.10 6.88
C VAL A 140 7.90 -12.07 6.65
N PHE A 141 7.73 -10.85 7.17
CA PHE A 141 8.61 -9.72 6.85
C PHE A 141 9.42 -9.21 8.05
N ASP A 142 9.44 -9.94 9.16
CA ASP A 142 10.28 -9.56 10.31
C ASP A 142 11.76 -9.57 9.89
N VAL A 143 12.41 -8.43 10.04
CA VAL A 143 13.81 -8.22 9.66
C VAL A 143 14.75 -9.23 10.35
N ARG A 144 14.42 -9.69 11.55
CA ARG A 144 15.23 -10.70 12.27
C ARG A 144 15.30 -12.01 11.48
N GLN A 145 14.21 -12.47 10.90
CA GLN A 145 14.18 -13.68 10.07
C GLN A 145 15.03 -13.51 8.80
N VAL A 146 14.99 -12.32 8.19
CA VAL A 146 15.81 -12.00 7.02
C VAL A 146 17.29 -12.04 7.37
N VAL A 147 17.68 -11.42 8.50
CA VAL A 147 19.06 -11.41 9.00
C VAL A 147 19.54 -12.84 9.31
N GLU A 148 18.76 -13.61 10.05
CA GLU A 148 19.08 -15.00 10.37
C GLU A 148 19.31 -15.86 9.11
N LYS A 149 18.45 -15.70 8.10
CA LYS A 149 18.59 -16.42 6.83
C LYS A 149 19.86 -16.03 6.08
N HIS A 150 20.22 -14.75 6.06
CA HIS A 150 21.47 -14.30 5.44
C HIS A 150 22.70 -14.84 6.18
N LEU A 151 22.70 -14.82 7.52
CA LEU A 151 23.78 -15.37 8.30
C LEU A 151 23.94 -16.89 8.08
N GLN A 152 22.84 -17.63 7.98
CA GLN A 152 22.86 -19.04 7.65
C GLN A 152 23.53 -19.28 6.29
N ILE A 153 23.13 -18.56 5.25
CA ILE A 153 23.71 -18.68 3.90
C ILE A 153 25.22 -18.36 3.92
N TYR A 154 25.63 -17.31 4.61
CA TYR A 154 27.05 -16.95 4.72
C TYR A 154 27.86 -18.06 5.40
N ASN A 155 27.37 -18.63 6.49
CA ASN A 155 28.03 -19.73 7.17
C ASN A 155 28.17 -20.98 6.29
N GLU A 156 27.11 -21.36 5.57
CA GLU A 156 27.12 -22.48 4.63
C GLU A 156 28.14 -22.29 3.48
N LEU A 157 28.31 -21.04 3.01
CA LEU A 157 29.31 -20.72 1.98
C LEU A 157 30.74 -20.79 2.52
N LEU A 158 30.97 -20.28 3.73
CA LEU A 158 32.28 -20.31 4.38
C LEU A 158 32.74 -21.73 4.70
N GLU A 159 31.82 -22.64 5.04
CA GLU A 159 32.14 -24.07 5.26
C GLU A 159 32.55 -24.80 3.97
N LYS A 160 31.98 -24.41 2.83
CA LYS A 160 32.31 -25.00 1.51
C LYS A 160 33.64 -24.54 0.93
N VAL A 161 34.24 -23.48 1.49
CA VAL A 161 35.54 -22.92 1.03
C VAL A 161 36.71 -23.49 1.84
N LYS A 162 36.43 -24.20 2.93
CA LYS A 162 37.42 -24.96 3.70
C LYS A 162 37.61 -26.36 3.14
#